data_b2497264897ea07e4b10b36d50349548
#
_entry.id   b2497264897ea07e4b10b36d50349548
#
_cell.length_a   1.000
_cell.length_b   1.000
_cell.length_c   1.000
_cell.angle_alpha   90.00
_cell.angle_beta   90.00
_cell.angle_gamma   90.00
#
_symmetry.space_group_name_H-M   'P 1'
#
loop_
_entity.id
_entity.type
_entity.pdbx_description
1 polymer ?
#
loop_
_entity_poly.entity_id
_entity_poly.type
_entity_poly.pdbx_seq_one_letter_code
_entity_poly.pdbx_strand_id
1 'polypeptide(L)'
;MKNIDETVKSRHSVRRYKEDAIPKKLVDNLNKIIDNYNKESGLNIQLKTEDKDTFASYKLHYGKIYDCANYIALIGNKKEKHLEEIVGYYGQKIVLEAQEMGLNTCWVGAGYSKSALNVKVLPGQKIVCVIAIGYGLHNGKPRPSKTYDDVSVTKDAPDWYKKGIEYALLAPTAINQQKFKFELLENNIVSVKAGIGPFSKVDLGIVKYHFELGAGTSNFTWK
;
A
#
# COMPACT_ATOMS: atom_id res chain seq x y z
N MET A 1 2.40 11.96 -10.71
CA MET A 1 1.19 12.35 -9.96
C MET A 1 1.02 13.86 -10.03
N LYS A 2 -0.17 14.34 -10.43
CA LYS A 2 -0.41 15.79 -10.66
C LYS A 2 -0.62 16.58 -9.36
N ASN A 3 -1.25 15.98 -8.35
CA ASN A 3 -1.48 16.59 -7.04
C ASN A 3 -1.32 15.55 -5.93
N ILE A 4 -0.10 15.34 -5.51
CA ILE A 4 0.23 14.30 -4.54
C ILE A 4 -0.43 14.56 -3.17
N ASP A 5 -0.52 15.81 -2.75
CA ASP A 5 -1.10 16.19 -1.46
C ASP A 5 -2.59 15.78 -1.37
N GLU A 6 -3.36 16.10 -2.41
CA GLU A 6 -4.76 15.72 -2.52
C GLU A 6 -4.93 14.19 -2.63
N THR A 7 -4.09 13.54 -3.46
CA THR A 7 -4.13 12.09 -3.65
C THR A 7 -3.90 11.34 -2.36
N VAL A 8 -2.88 11.72 -1.59
CA VAL A 8 -2.55 11.10 -0.31
C VAL A 8 -3.66 11.32 0.73
N LYS A 9 -4.20 12.54 0.82
CA LYS A 9 -5.26 12.91 1.77
C LYS A 9 -6.61 12.27 1.45
N SER A 10 -6.98 12.18 0.17
CA SER A 10 -8.26 11.62 -0.27
C SER A 10 -8.30 10.09 -0.33
N ARG A 11 -7.13 9.43 -0.34
CA ARG A 11 -7.04 7.97 -0.39
C ARG A 11 -7.50 7.32 0.92
N HIS A 12 -8.56 6.56 0.86
CA HIS A 12 -9.05 5.75 1.97
C HIS A 12 -9.19 4.28 1.56
N SER A 13 -9.25 3.37 2.53
CA SER A 13 -9.54 1.96 2.27
C SER A 13 -11.03 1.78 1.96
N VAL A 14 -11.34 1.30 0.77
CA VAL A 14 -12.71 1.04 0.30
C VAL A 14 -12.93 -0.46 0.21
N ARG A 15 -14.03 -0.94 0.79
CA ARG A 15 -14.35 -2.37 0.90
C ARG A 15 -15.67 -2.78 0.24
N ARG A 16 -16.41 -1.83 -0.30
CA ARG A 16 -17.64 -2.08 -1.07
C ARG A 16 -17.50 -1.42 -2.42
N TYR A 17 -17.63 -2.20 -3.46
CA TYR A 17 -17.39 -1.78 -4.83
C TYR A 17 -18.67 -1.81 -5.64
N LYS A 18 -18.68 -1.11 -6.76
CA LYS A 18 -19.67 -1.23 -7.82
C LYS A 18 -19.25 -2.39 -8.74
N GLU A 19 -20.19 -2.94 -9.45
CA GLU A 19 -19.92 -3.96 -10.48
C GLU A 19 -19.34 -3.38 -11.78
N ASP A 20 -19.09 -2.07 -11.80
CA ASP A 20 -18.58 -1.35 -12.98
C ASP A 20 -17.19 -1.90 -13.36
N ALA A 21 -17.03 -2.31 -14.60
CA ALA A 21 -15.75 -2.75 -15.14
C ALA A 21 -14.76 -1.57 -15.22
N ILE A 22 -13.50 -1.84 -14.92
CA ILE A 22 -12.42 -0.86 -15.14
C ILE A 22 -12.19 -0.75 -16.65
N PRO A 23 -12.30 0.46 -17.25
CA PRO A 23 -12.11 0.65 -18.68
C PRO A 23 -10.73 0.15 -19.14
N LYS A 24 -10.69 -0.51 -20.30
CA LYS A 24 -9.47 -1.09 -20.87
C LYS A 24 -8.29 -0.11 -20.87
N LYS A 25 -8.52 1.16 -21.18
CA LYS A 25 -7.47 2.19 -21.15
C LYS A 25 -6.81 2.36 -19.78
N LEU A 26 -7.59 2.28 -18.68
CA LEU A 26 -7.05 2.35 -17.32
C LEU A 26 -6.33 1.07 -16.94
N VAL A 27 -6.85 -0.10 -17.34
CA VAL A 27 -6.18 -1.39 -17.15
C VAL A 27 -4.82 -1.40 -17.85
N ASP A 28 -4.76 -0.95 -19.11
CA ASP A 28 -3.52 -0.88 -19.89
C ASP A 28 -2.50 0.10 -19.24
N ASN A 29 -2.96 1.23 -18.70
CA ASN A 29 -2.11 2.18 -17.98
C ASN A 29 -1.56 1.58 -16.67
N LEU A 30 -2.42 0.93 -15.88
CA LEU A 30 -2.00 0.27 -14.64
C LEU A 30 -0.98 -0.84 -14.93
N ASN A 31 -1.19 -1.64 -15.98
CA ASN A 31 -0.24 -2.68 -16.37
C ASN A 31 1.13 -2.09 -16.74
N LYS A 32 1.18 -0.98 -17.50
CA LYS A 32 2.46 -0.29 -17.81
C LYS A 32 3.17 0.18 -16.55
N ILE A 33 2.46 0.74 -15.59
CA ILE A 33 3.01 1.18 -14.31
C ILE A 33 3.54 -0.02 -13.52
N ILE A 34 2.75 -1.09 -13.44
CA ILE A 34 3.13 -2.34 -12.77
C ILE A 34 4.37 -2.95 -13.41
N ASP A 35 4.46 -3.00 -14.74
CA ASP A 35 5.61 -3.54 -15.46
C ASP A 35 6.89 -2.74 -15.15
N ASN A 36 6.80 -1.40 -15.05
CA ASN A 36 7.93 -0.57 -14.65
C ASN A 36 8.35 -0.87 -13.20
N TYR A 37 7.40 -0.95 -12.26
CA TYR A 37 7.71 -1.25 -10.87
C TYR A 37 8.23 -2.69 -10.68
N ASN A 38 7.79 -3.65 -11.48
CA ASN A 38 8.35 -4.99 -11.50
C ASN A 38 9.82 -4.98 -11.94
N LYS A 39 10.18 -4.20 -12.96
CA LYS A 39 11.58 -4.04 -13.42
C LYS A 39 12.46 -3.37 -12.36
N GLU A 40 11.94 -2.34 -11.68
CA GLU A 40 12.67 -1.62 -10.63
C GLU A 40 12.88 -2.47 -9.37
N SER A 41 11.88 -3.23 -8.96
CA SER A 41 11.83 -3.92 -7.66
C SER A 41 12.24 -5.40 -7.71
N GLY A 42 12.22 -6.02 -8.88
CA GLY A 42 12.34 -7.47 -9.02
C GLY A 42 11.11 -8.26 -8.54
N LEU A 43 9.98 -7.57 -8.27
CA LEU A 43 8.72 -8.21 -7.92
C LEU A 43 8.04 -8.80 -9.17
N ASN A 44 6.99 -9.59 -8.94
CA ASN A 44 6.10 -10.14 -9.95
C ASN A 44 4.66 -9.71 -9.62
N ILE A 45 4.41 -8.39 -9.62
CA ILE A 45 3.10 -7.81 -9.35
C ILE A 45 2.20 -8.03 -10.57
N GLN A 46 0.96 -8.46 -10.34
CA GLN A 46 0.01 -8.77 -11.41
C GLN A 46 -1.36 -8.16 -11.10
N LEU A 47 -1.91 -7.39 -12.06
CA LEU A 47 -3.31 -6.94 -12.05
C LEU A 47 -4.19 -8.03 -12.65
N LYS A 48 -5.31 -8.32 -12.01
CA LYS A 48 -6.39 -9.19 -12.49
C LYS A 48 -7.70 -8.44 -12.44
N THR A 49 -8.46 -8.55 -13.52
CA THR A 49 -9.79 -7.97 -13.66
C THR A 49 -10.81 -9.07 -13.93
N GLU A 50 -12.07 -8.82 -13.57
CA GLU A 50 -13.21 -9.72 -13.83
C GLU A 50 -13.11 -11.08 -13.13
N ASP A 51 -12.37 -11.17 -12.03
CA ASP A 51 -12.22 -12.35 -11.20
C ASP A 51 -13.12 -12.24 -9.95
N LYS A 52 -14.34 -12.76 -10.02
CA LYS A 52 -15.36 -12.65 -8.95
C LYS A 52 -15.10 -13.61 -7.78
N ASP A 53 -14.29 -14.65 -7.96
CA ASP A 53 -14.15 -15.75 -6.98
C ASP A 53 -13.16 -15.41 -5.86
N THR A 54 -12.20 -14.52 -6.12
CA THR A 54 -11.11 -14.21 -5.20
C THR A 54 -11.60 -13.73 -3.82
N PHE A 55 -12.67 -12.93 -3.75
CA PHE A 55 -13.23 -12.41 -2.50
C PHE A 55 -14.53 -13.06 -2.08
N ALA A 56 -15.18 -13.87 -2.94
CA ALA A 56 -16.52 -14.42 -2.71
C ALA A 56 -16.57 -15.47 -1.59
N SER A 57 -15.53 -16.26 -1.38
CA SER A 57 -15.53 -17.45 -0.52
C SER A 57 -15.09 -17.20 0.93
N TYR A 58 -14.80 -15.96 1.33
CA TYR A 58 -14.19 -15.69 2.63
C TYR A 58 -15.23 -15.49 3.75
N LYS A 59 -15.17 -16.35 4.78
CA LYS A 59 -16.16 -16.42 5.87
C LYS A 59 -15.93 -15.42 7.02
N LEU A 60 -14.78 -14.70 7.08
CA LEU A 60 -14.51 -13.73 8.14
C LEU A 60 -15.27 -12.43 7.91
N HIS A 61 -15.97 -11.94 8.94
CA HIS A 61 -16.75 -10.70 8.86
C HIS A 61 -15.89 -9.43 8.89
N TYR A 62 -14.71 -9.48 9.51
CA TYR A 62 -13.83 -8.31 9.62
C TYR A 62 -12.96 -8.15 8.38
N GLY A 63 -13.00 -6.94 7.80
CA GLY A 63 -12.20 -6.61 6.62
C GLY A 63 -12.68 -7.24 5.31
N LYS A 64 -13.89 -7.81 5.27
CA LYS A 64 -14.47 -8.41 4.08
C LYS A 64 -14.58 -7.39 2.94
N ILE A 65 -14.21 -7.85 1.74
CA ILE A 65 -14.39 -7.11 0.49
C ILE A 65 -15.69 -7.58 -0.15
N TYR A 66 -16.51 -6.64 -0.61
CA TYR A 66 -17.82 -6.90 -1.23
C TYR A 66 -17.82 -6.38 -2.67
N ASP A 67 -18.35 -7.19 -3.57
CA ASP A 67 -18.64 -6.85 -4.96
C ASP A 67 -17.41 -6.40 -5.77
N CYS A 68 -16.21 -6.87 -5.37
CA CYS A 68 -14.96 -6.57 -6.04
C CYS A 68 -14.51 -7.75 -6.90
N ALA A 69 -14.40 -7.52 -8.20
CA ALA A 69 -13.91 -8.52 -9.17
C ALA A 69 -12.48 -8.24 -9.66
N ASN A 70 -11.78 -7.26 -9.07
CA ASN A 70 -10.46 -6.91 -9.53
C ASN A 70 -9.47 -6.83 -8.37
N TYR A 71 -8.25 -7.28 -8.60
CA TYR A 71 -7.21 -7.21 -7.59
C TYR A 71 -5.81 -7.09 -8.20
N ILE A 72 -4.90 -6.61 -7.40
CA ILE A 72 -3.46 -6.59 -7.68
C ILE A 72 -2.80 -7.59 -6.73
N ALA A 73 -2.21 -8.65 -7.26
CA ALA A 73 -1.46 -9.62 -6.47
C ALA A 73 -0.01 -9.17 -6.33
N LEU A 74 0.48 -9.12 -5.11
CA LEU A 74 1.83 -8.71 -4.76
C LEU A 74 2.67 -9.96 -4.49
N ILE A 75 3.53 -10.29 -5.45
CA ILE A 75 4.29 -11.54 -5.51
C ILE A 75 5.77 -11.22 -5.57
N GLY A 76 6.59 -11.98 -4.86
CA GLY A 76 8.04 -11.82 -4.95
C GLY A 76 8.81 -13.05 -4.48
N ASN A 77 10.13 -13.00 -4.60
CA ASN A 77 11.02 -14.11 -4.29
C ASN A 77 11.08 -14.36 -2.77
N LYS A 78 10.83 -15.60 -2.32
CA LYS A 78 10.90 -16.00 -0.91
C LYS A 78 12.27 -15.76 -0.26
N LYS A 79 13.35 -15.74 -1.05
CA LYS A 79 14.71 -15.51 -0.58
C LYS A 79 15.05 -14.03 -0.42
N GLU A 80 14.19 -13.11 -0.91
CA GLU A 80 14.40 -11.67 -0.71
C GLU A 80 14.22 -11.33 0.76
N LYS A 81 15.28 -10.84 1.40
CA LYS A 81 15.32 -10.56 2.84
C LYS A 81 14.32 -9.48 3.26
N HIS A 82 14.09 -8.49 2.40
CA HIS A 82 13.21 -7.35 2.64
C HIS A 82 11.93 -7.41 1.80
N LEU A 83 11.52 -8.62 1.37
CA LEU A 83 10.39 -8.80 0.45
C LEU A 83 9.12 -8.06 0.89
N GLU A 84 8.73 -8.20 2.14
CA GLU A 84 7.51 -7.61 2.66
C GLU A 84 7.55 -6.07 2.62
N GLU A 85 8.70 -5.48 2.93
CA GLU A 85 8.91 -4.02 2.88
C GLU A 85 8.88 -3.51 1.43
N ILE A 86 9.58 -4.19 0.51
CA ILE A 86 9.58 -3.86 -0.92
C ILE A 86 8.15 -3.95 -1.49
N VAL A 87 7.41 -4.99 -1.14
CA VAL A 87 5.99 -5.15 -1.50
C VAL A 87 5.14 -4.00 -0.99
N GLY A 88 5.34 -3.58 0.27
CA GLY A 88 4.64 -2.44 0.86
C GLY A 88 4.91 -1.15 0.10
N TYR A 89 6.17 -0.88 -0.19
CA TYR A 89 6.62 0.32 -0.88
C TYR A 89 6.04 0.42 -2.30
N TYR A 90 6.28 -0.59 -3.15
CA TYR A 90 5.81 -0.55 -4.54
C TYR A 90 4.30 -0.76 -4.67
N GLY A 91 3.70 -1.56 -3.80
CA GLY A 91 2.25 -1.68 -3.75
C GLY A 91 1.57 -0.35 -3.42
N GLN A 92 2.14 0.45 -2.51
CA GLN A 92 1.58 1.77 -2.18
C GLN A 92 1.77 2.80 -3.30
N LYS A 93 2.85 2.72 -4.06
CA LYS A 93 2.99 3.52 -5.29
C LYS A 93 1.82 3.25 -6.23
N ILE A 94 1.49 1.98 -6.48
CA ILE A 94 0.36 1.60 -7.35
C ILE A 94 -0.98 2.07 -6.77
N VAL A 95 -1.17 1.98 -5.45
CA VAL A 95 -2.39 2.47 -4.76
C VAL A 95 -2.61 3.96 -5.02
N LEU A 96 -1.57 4.78 -4.93
CA LEU A 96 -1.70 6.22 -5.18
C LEU A 96 -1.90 6.55 -6.67
N GLU A 97 -1.25 5.82 -7.58
CA GLU A 97 -1.52 5.94 -9.02
C GLU A 97 -2.99 5.57 -9.35
N ALA A 98 -3.51 4.50 -8.75
CA ALA A 98 -4.91 4.12 -8.93
C ALA A 98 -5.88 5.17 -8.36
N GLN A 99 -5.57 5.77 -7.21
CA GLN A 99 -6.34 6.87 -6.63
C GLN A 99 -6.39 8.08 -7.56
N GLU A 100 -5.27 8.45 -8.18
CA GLU A 100 -5.20 9.56 -9.14
C GLU A 100 -6.01 9.28 -10.43
N MET A 101 -6.17 7.99 -10.79
CA MET A 101 -7.01 7.54 -11.89
C MET A 101 -8.51 7.46 -11.51
N GLY A 102 -8.89 7.83 -10.28
CA GLY A 102 -10.27 7.76 -9.79
C GLY A 102 -10.72 6.36 -9.34
N LEU A 103 -9.78 5.43 -9.14
CA LEU A 103 -10.05 4.10 -8.63
C LEU A 103 -9.82 4.04 -7.12
N ASN A 104 -10.68 3.31 -6.44
CA ASN A 104 -10.55 3.05 -5.02
C ASN A 104 -9.83 1.72 -4.77
N THR A 105 -9.14 1.62 -3.64
CA THR A 105 -8.35 0.45 -3.28
C THR A 105 -8.51 0.03 -1.82
N CYS A 106 -8.18 -1.22 -1.53
CA CYS A 106 -8.00 -1.71 -0.17
C CYS A 106 -6.90 -2.77 -0.12
N TRP A 107 -5.93 -2.60 0.78
CA TRP A 107 -4.96 -3.65 1.11
C TRP A 107 -5.66 -4.82 1.81
N VAL A 108 -5.40 -6.05 1.34
CA VAL A 108 -5.99 -7.28 1.86
C VAL A 108 -4.87 -8.28 2.16
N GLY A 109 -4.46 -8.36 3.41
CA GLY A 109 -3.43 -9.29 3.86
C GLY A 109 -3.98 -10.70 4.11
N ALA A 110 -5.23 -10.76 4.56
CA ALA A 110 -6.03 -11.98 4.73
C ALA A 110 -7.46 -11.69 4.27
N GLY A 111 -8.26 -12.71 4.01
CA GLY A 111 -9.65 -12.45 3.58
C GLY A 111 -9.88 -12.65 2.08
N TYR A 112 -8.99 -13.38 1.43
CA TYR A 112 -9.13 -13.84 0.06
C TYR A 112 -8.76 -15.33 -0.06
N SER A 113 -9.30 -16.00 -1.08
CA SER A 113 -8.94 -17.38 -1.37
C SER A 113 -7.65 -17.43 -2.18
N LYS A 114 -6.56 -17.93 -1.57
CA LYS A 114 -5.29 -18.09 -2.30
C LYS A 114 -5.39 -19.06 -3.47
N SER A 115 -6.24 -20.09 -3.37
CA SER A 115 -6.46 -21.07 -4.43
C SER A 115 -7.32 -20.55 -5.58
N ALA A 116 -8.10 -19.48 -5.34
CA ALA A 116 -8.92 -18.84 -6.37
C ALA A 116 -8.14 -17.76 -7.15
N LEU A 117 -6.93 -17.37 -6.69
CA LEU A 117 -6.15 -16.37 -7.40
C LEU A 117 -5.66 -16.86 -8.76
N ASN A 118 -6.11 -16.24 -9.82
CA ASN A 118 -5.67 -16.52 -11.19
C ASN A 118 -4.37 -15.76 -11.52
N VAL A 119 -3.27 -16.10 -10.85
CA VAL A 119 -1.95 -15.45 -11.01
C VAL A 119 -0.84 -16.44 -11.26
N LYS A 120 0.19 -16.01 -11.97
CA LYS A 120 1.38 -16.83 -12.23
C LYS A 120 2.41 -16.62 -11.12
N VAL A 121 2.57 -17.62 -10.26
CA VAL A 121 3.61 -17.66 -9.23
C VAL A 121 4.74 -18.55 -9.72
N LEU A 122 5.93 -17.98 -9.92
CA LEU A 122 7.10 -18.74 -10.39
C LEU A 122 7.73 -19.56 -9.26
N PRO A 123 8.51 -20.62 -9.59
CA PRO A 123 9.28 -21.35 -8.59
C PRO A 123 10.11 -20.40 -7.71
N GLY A 124 10.08 -20.61 -6.40
CA GLY A 124 10.77 -19.75 -5.43
C GLY A 124 10.03 -18.45 -5.04
N GLN A 125 8.90 -18.13 -5.67
CA GLN A 125 8.07 -16.97 -5.31
C GLN A 125 6.97 -17.33 -4.30
N LYS A 126 6.42 -16.30 -3.64
CA LYS A 126 5.21 -16.36 -2.81
C LYS A 126 4.33 -15.13 -3.04
N ILE A 127 3.03 -15.30 -2.89
CA ILE A 127 2.07 -14.20 -2.76
C ILE A 127 2.20 -13.67 -1.32
N VAL A 128 2.47 -12.38 -1.17
CA VAL A 128 2.55 -11.70 0.13
C VAL A 128 1.17 -11.25 0.58
N CYS A 129 0.47 -10.51 -0.27
CA CYS A 129 -0.89 -10.03 -0.05
C CYS A 129 -1.49 -9.60 -1.39
N VAL A 130 -2.74 -9.14 -1.36
CA VAL A 130 -3.40 -8.55 -2.53
C VAL A 130 -3.94 -7.16 -2.21
N ILE A 131 -4.22 -6.36 -3.23
CA ILE A 131 -4.92 -5.09 -3.15
C ILE A 131 -6.20 -5.22 -3.96
N ALA A 132 -7.38 -5.06 -3.33
CA ALA A 132 -8.65 -4.93 -4.04
C ALA A 132 -8.68 -3.55 -4.74
N ILE A 133 -9.20 -3.50 -5.98
CA ILE A 133 -9.22 -2.27 -6.80
C ILE A 133 -10.49 -2.20 -7.65
N GLY A 134 -11.06 -1.00 -7.79
CA GLY A 134 -12.27 -0.77 -8.59
C GLY A 134 -12.95 0.55 -8.23
N TYR A 135 -14.17 0.73 -8.69
CA TYR A 135 -15.00 1.86 -8.32
C TYR A 135 -15.76 1.57 -7.03
N GLY A 136 -15.48 2.35 -5.98
CA GLY A 136 -16.16 2.20 -4.70
C GLY A 136 -17.60 2.71 -4.71
N LEU A 137 -18.48 2.14 -3.89
CA LEU A 137 -19.79 2.73 -3.60
C LEU A 137 -19.68 4.08 -2.90
N HIS A 138 -18.53 4.35 -2.27
CA HIS A 138 -18.15 5.60 -1.63
C HIS A 138 -16.61 5.71 -1.60
N ASN A 139 -16.07 6.90 -1.36
CA ASN A 139 -14.63 7.14 -1.35
C ASN A 139 -13.93 6.75 -0.03
N GLY A 140 -14.59 5.99 0.82
CA GLY A 140 -14.08 5.64 2.14
C GLY A 140 -14.35 6.74 3.18
N LYS A 141 -13.72 6.59 4.35
CA LYS A 141 -13.85 7.56 5.46
C LYS A 141 -12.49 7.76 6.13
N PRO A 142 -12.22 8.95 6.66
CA PRO A 142 -11.10 9.17 7.56
C PRO A 142 -11.12 8.16 8.72
N ARG A 143 -9.97 7.76 9.17
CA ARG A 143 -9.79 6.84 10.28
C ARG A 143 -9.13 7.55 11.48
N PRO A 144 -9.30 7.06 12.71
CA PRO A 144 -8.50 7.52 13.83
C PRO A 144 -7.01 7.37 13.51
N SER A 145 -6.21 8.36 13.88
CA SER A 145 -4.77 8.38 13.68
C SER A 145 -4.03 8.64 14.99
N LYS A 146 -2.85 8.09 15.08
CA LYS A 146 -1.88 8.44 16.11
C LYS A 146 -1.38 9.87 15.91
N THR A 147 -0.73 10.39 16.93
CA THR A 147 -0.09 11.70 16.92
C THR A 147 1.38 11.58 16.48
N TYR A 148 2.02 12.73 16.25
CA TYR A 148 3.46 12.81 15.99
C TYR A 148 4.28 12.10 17.09
N ASP A 149 4.01 12.39 18.35
CA ASP A 149 4.75 11.84 19.51
C ASP A 149 4.58 10.33 19.68
N ASP A 150 3.46 9.78 19.18
CA ASP A 150 3.25 8.32 19.19
C ASP A 150 4.19 7.60 18.23
N VAL A 151 4.59 8.25 17.12
CA VAL A 151 5.29 7.60 16.00
C VAL A 151 6.70 8.17 15.73
N SER A 152 7.12 9.24 16.41
CA SER A 152 8.47 9.78 16.37
C SER A 152 9.09 9.88 17.77
N VAL A 153 10.40 9.69 17.87
CA VAL A 153 11.17 9.96 19.10
C VAL A 153 11.87 11.32 19.04
N THR A 154 11.97 11.93 17.86
CA THR A 154 12.62 13.21 17.64
C THR A 154 11.64 14.35 17.96
N LYS A 155 11.95 15.24 18.89
CA LYS A 155 11.07 16.33 19.29
C LYS A 155 11.33 17.61 18.45
N ASP A 156 12.55 18.07 18.45
CA ASP A 156 12.96 19.28 17.72
C ASP A 156 13.43 18.94 16.32
N ALA A 157 12.47 18.62 15.45
CA ALA A 157 12.74 18.20 14.09
C ALA A 157 12.50 19.35 13.09
N PRO A 158 13.23 19.39 11.96
CA PRO A 158 12.98 20.34 10.88
C PRO A 158 11.61 20.10 10.21
N ASP A 159 11.10 21.13 9.52
CA ASP A 159 9.76 21.10 8.95
C ASP A 159 9.55 19.98 7.91
N TRP A 160 10.60 19.70 7.12
CA TRP A 160 10.52 18.59 6.15
C TRP A 160 10.30 17.22 6.85
N TYR A 161 10.93 16.98 8.00
CA TYR A 161 10.74 15.75 8.75
C TYR A 161 9.33 15.67 9.37
N LYS A 162 8.86 16.79 9.96
CA LYS A 162 7.50 16.89 10.51
C LYS A 162 6.46 16.59 9.43
N LYS A 163 6.64 17.16 8.22
CA LYS A 163 5.77 16.89 7.07
C LYS A 163 5.86 15.44 6.61
N GLY A 164 7.05 14.83 6.64
CA GLY A 164 7.23 13.41 6.39
C GLY A 164 6.43 12.53 7.37
N ILE A 165 6.44 12.86 8.67
CA ILE A 165 5.63 12.16 9.68
C ILE A 165 4.12 12.36 9.45
N GLU A 166 3.68 13.58 9.10
CA GLU A 166 2.28 13.85 8.75
C GLU A 166 1.80 12.91 7.63
N TYR A 167 2.58 12.77 6.56
CA TYR A 167 2.26 11.88 5.45
C TYR A 167 2.33 10.40 5.84
N ALA A 168 3.31 10.02 6.65
CA ALA A 168 3.43 8.66 7.18
C ALA A 168 2.20 8.25 8.01
N LEU A 169 1.60 9.18 8.75
CA LEU A 169 0.36 8.98 9.50
C LEU A 169 -0.87 8.79 8.60
N LEU A 170 -0.83 9.23 7.33
CA LEU A 170 -1.88 8.97 6.33
C LEU A 170 -1.73 7.60 5.65
N ALA A 171 -0.59 6.92 5.82
CA ALA A 171 -0.33 5.60 5.26
C ALA A 171 -1.30 4.54 5.78
N PRO A 172 -1.92 3.70 4.93
CA PRO A 172 -2.72 2.59 5.42
C PRO A 172 -1.83 1.56 6.13
N THR A 173 -2.30 1.00 7.23
CA THR A 173 -1.63 -0.09 7.94
C THR A 173 -2.61 -1.22 8.27
N ALA A 174 -2.10 -2.44 8.44
CA ALA A 174 -2.91 -3.58 8.80
C ALA A 174 -3.72 -3.28 10.07
N ILE A 175 -5.04 -3.51 10.03
CA ILE A 175 -6.00 -3.20 11.12
C ILE A 175 -5.87 -1.78 11.71
N ASN A 176 -5.33 -0.84 10.95
CA ASN A 176 -5.01 0.52 11.39
C ASN A 176 -4.08 0.58 12.62
N GLN A 177 -3.16 -0.37 12.75
CA GLN A 177 -2.31 -0.50 13.93
C GLN A 177 -1.28 0.62 14.09
N GLN A 178 -0.83 1.24 12.98
CA GLN A 178 0.17 2.31 12.95
C GLN A 178 1.38 2.02 13.89
N LYS A 179 1.91 0.78 13.81
CA LYS A 179 3.02 0.29 14.62
C LYS A 179 4.35 0.52 13.93
N PHE A 180 4.74 1.77 13.88
CA PHE A 180 6.06 2.19 13.38
C PHE A 180 6.62 3.30 14.26
N LYS A 181 7.94 3.47 14.27
CA LYS A 181 8.61 4.50 15.05
C LYS A 181 9.76 5.09 14.25
N PHE A 182 9.71 6.40 14.05
CA PHE A 182 10.70 7.19 13.35
C PHE A 182 11.70 7.83 14.32
N GLU A 183 12.91 8.03 13.83
CA GLU A 183 14.00 8.74 14.51
C GLU A 183 14.81 9.50 13.45
N LEU A 184 15.04 10.78 13.69
CA LEU A 184 15.98 11.58 12.92
C LEU A 184 17.34 11.54 13.64
N LEU A 185 18.34 11.04 12.96
CA LEU A 185 19.73 10.98 13.41
C LEU A 185 20.51 12.16 12.84
N GLU A 186 21.78 12.29 13.22
CA GLU A 186 22.70 13.27 12.68
C GLU A 186 22.83 13.16 11.15
N ASN A 187 23.23 14.24 10.50
CA ASN A 187 23.43 14.33 9.04
C ASN A 187 22.18 13.99 8.22
N ASN A 188 20.99 14.33 8.74
CA ASN A 188 19.70 14.06 8.10
C ASN A 188 19.48 12.56 7.75
N ILE A 189 20.03 11.66 8.55
CA ILE A 189 19.74 10.23 8.41
C ILE A 189 18.44 9.91 9.12
N VAL A 190 17.47 9.32 8.41
CA VAL A 190 16.19 8.91 8.98
C VAL A 190 16.18 7.41 9.21
N SER A 191 15.85 7.01 10.42
CA SER A 191 15.60 5.62 10.80
C SER A 191 14.11 5.40 11.03
N VAL A 192 13.57 4.29 10.56
CA VAL A 192 12.21 3.86 10.89
C VAL A 192 12.20 2.36 11.19
N LYS A 193 11.50 1.98 12.25
CA LYS A 193 11.37 0.58 12.68
C LYS A 193 9.90 0.18 12.72
N ALA A 194 9.62 -1.03 12.24
CA ALA A 194 8.31 -1.66 12.42
C ALA A 194 8.18 -2.19 13.85
N GLY A 195 7.02 -2.01 14.45
CA GLY A 195 6.65 -2.70 15.67
C GLY A 195 6.16 -4.13 15.40
N ILE A 196 5.82 -4.86 16.45
CA ILE A 196 5.31 -6.24 16.36
C ILE A 196 3.82 -6.22 16.01
N GLY A 197 3.44 -6.89 14.93
CA GLY A 197 2.06 -7.00 14.50
C GLY A 197 1.91 -7.68 13.13
N PRO A 198 0.68 -8.05 12.74
CA PRO A 198 0.44 -8.65 11.44
C PRO A 198 0.83 -7.67 10.33
N PHE A 199 1.53 -8.18 9.31
CA PHE A 199 1.96 -7.38 8.13
C PHE A 199 2.79 -6.13 8.47
N SER A 200 3.38 -6.02 9.67
CA SER A 200 4.10 -4.80 10.10
C SER A 200 5.30 -4.46 9.20
N LYS A 201 5.90 -5.44 8.52
CA LYS A 201 6.97 -5.20 7.53
C LYS A 201 6.41 -4.68 6.21
N VAL A 202 5.21 -5.10 5.80
CA VAL A 202 4.51 -4.51 4.65
C VAL A 202 4.12 -3.06 4.98
N ASP A 203 3.55 -2.84 6.17
CA ASP A 203 3.22 -1.50 6.66
C ASP A 203 4.44 -0.57 6.65
N LEU A 204 5.63 -1.10 7.00
CA LEU A 204 6.87 -0.33 6.99
C LEU A 204 7.19 0.23 5.59
N GLY A 205 7.09 -0.60 4.55
CA GLY A 205 7.29 -0.16 3.17
C GLY A 205 6.28 0.91 2.74
N ILE A 206 5.00 0.72 3.09
CA ILE A 206 3.94 1.70 2.81
C ILE A 206 4.27 3.04 3.49
N VAL A 207 4.66 3.00 4.76
CA VAL A 207 4.96 4.17 5.59
C VAL A 207 6.21 4.90 5.08
N LYS A 208 7.26 4.18 4.67
CA LYS A 208 8.46 4.78 4.06
C LYS A 208 8.10 5.59 2.82
N TYR A 209 7.32 5.04 1.91
CA TYR A 209 6.91 5.75 0.71
C TYR A 209 6.10 7.02 1.03
N HIS A 210 5.18 6.94 1.97
CA HIS A 210 4.43 8.13 2.42
C HIS A 210 5.35 9.18 3.04
N PHE A 211 6.29 8.78 3.89
CA PHE A 211 7.26 9.69 4.48
C PHE A 211 8.08 10.41 3.39
N GLU A 212 8.58 9.71 2.39
CA GLU A 212 9.31 10.28 1.26
C GLU A 212 8.52 11.35 0.51
N LEU A 213 7.23 11.10 0.29
CA LEU A 213 6.33 12.05 -0.38
C LEU A 213 6.16 13.35 0.42
N GLY A 214 6.11 13.26 1.75
CA GLY A 214 5.98 14.42 2.62
C GLY A 214 7.31 15.14 2.87
N ALA A 215 8.36 14.38 3.11
CA ALA A 215 9.68 14.91 3.47
C ALA A 215 10.47 15.45 2.27
N GLY A 216 10.26 14.88 1.08
CA GLY A 216 11.11 15.14 -0.09
C GLY A 216 12.43 14.38 0.01
N THR A 217 12.70 13.50 -0.95
CA THR A 217 13.85 12.57 -0.94
C THR A 217 15.22 13.24 -0.99
N SER A 218 15.29 14.51 -1.37
CA SER A 218 16.53 15.30 -1.37
C SER A 218 16.96 15.77 0.03
N ASN A 219 16.07 15.72 1.03
CA ASN A 219 16.32 16.29 2.36
C ASN A 219 16.98 15.30 3.32
N PHE A 220 17.00 14.01 3.01
CA PHE A 220 17.48 12.97 3.92
C PHE A 220 17.98 11.71 3.20
N THR A 221 18.59 10.82 3.97
CA THR A 221 18.91 9.45 3.55
C THR A 221 18.33 8.46 4.54
N TRP A 222 17.92 7.28 4.06
CA TRP A 222 17.56 6.18 4.95
C TRP A 222 18.80 5.55 5.60
N LYS A 223 18.65 5.18 6.88
CA LYS A 223 19.64 4.39 7.61
C LYS A 223 19.79 2.99 7.01
#